data_70e0eeb3ff131ae091f6e9948d48557c
#
_entry.id   70e0eeb3ff131ae091f6e9948d48557c
#
_cell.length_a   1.000
_cell.length_b   1.000
_cell.length_c   1.000
_cell.angle_alpha   90.00
_cell.angle_beta   90.00
_cell.angle_gamma   90.00
#
_symmetry.space_group_name_H-M   'P 1'
#
loop_
_entity.id
_entity.type
_entity.pdbx_description
1 polymer ?
#
loop_
_entity_poly.entity_id
_entity_poly.type
_entity_poly.pdbx_seq_one_letter_code
_entity_poly.pdbx_strand_id
1 'polypeptide(L)'
;MSYAVHEFTVDCDGERLSAVRAGVPGAGPTAVLLHGAGTGSKERLLPLLSAFAEQGCHALAFDFSGHGRSTGHLSGLSLRRRFEQAVAVIDAHAGAGPLVLAGFSMSGQTVADLVRHYGRRVASVGLCAPGVFAAAAWDEPFGDGTGTFTKVLRTPDSWRDSPALPALRAFEGRAVLVTPGTDTVIPAEVTKAIEEALCARAQYSHFELPQAEHQLGLWFRDHPEDGRGLVAELLPG
;
A
#
# COMPACT_ATOMS: atom_id res chain seq x y z
N MET A 1 -20.59 8.99 -12.22
CA MET A 1 -20.65 7.89 -13.22
C MET A 1 -19.96 6.67 -12.60
N SER A 2 -20.56 5.49 -12.64
CA SER A 2 -19.89 4.27 -12.18
C SER A 2 -18.92 3.81 -13.27
N TYR A 3 -17.64 3.75 -12.97
CA TYR A 3 -16.64 3.17 -13.88
C TYR A 3 -16.67 1.66 -13.80
N ALA A 4 -16.63 0.98 -14.95
CA ALA A 4 -16.53 -0.46 -14.99
C ALA A 4 -15.18 -0.92 -14.40
N VAL A 5 -15.22 -1.90 -13.52
CA VAL A 5 -14.04 -2.59 -13.00
C VAL A 5 -13.72 -3.75 -13.95
N HIS A 6 -12.50 -3.80 -14.45
CA HIS A 6 -12.03 -4.83 -15.37
C HIS A 6 -11.00 -5.73 -14.67
N GLU A 7 -11.26 -7.02 -14.65
CA GLU A 7 -10.31 -8.02 -14.15
C GLU A 7 -9.23 -8.30 -15.20
N PHE A 8 -8.01 -8.55 -14.76
CA PHE A 8 -6.89 -9.02 -15.58
C PHE A 8 -5.91 -9.82 -14.73
N THR A 9 -4.88 -10.37 -15.35
CA THR A 9 -3.82 -11.09 -14.64
C THR A 9 -2.44 -10.61 -15.08
N VAL A 10 -1.47 -10.71 -14.19
CA VAL A 10 -0.06 -10.42 -14.44
C VAL A 10 0.76 -11.63 -14.04
N ASP A 11 1.59 -12.13 -14.95
CA ASP A 11 2.54 -13.19 -14.63
C ASP A 11 3.81 -12.57 -14.01
N CYS A 12 4.23 -13.12 -12.87
CA CYS A 12 5.42 -12.68 -12.15
C CYS A 12 6.09 -13.91 -11.53
N ASP A 13 7.32 -14.22 -11.94
CA ASP A 13 8.13 -15.34 -11.42
C ASP A 13 7.39 -16.70 -11.35
N GLY A 14 6.67 -17.04 -12.41
CA GLY A 14 5.90 -18.29 -12.49
C GLY A 14 4.59 -18.30 -11.69
N GLU A 15 4.26 -17.20 -11.04
CA GLU A 15 2.99 -17.00 -10.35
C GLU A 15 2.09 -16.05 -11.16
N ARG A 16 0.78 -16.25 -11.06
CA ARG A 16 -0.22 -15.42 -11.72
C ARG A 16 -0.94 -14.57 -10.69
N LEU A 17 -0.73 -13.26 -10.79
CA LEU A 17 -1.37 -12.28 -9.93
C LEU A 17 -2.73 -11.88 -10.50
N SER A 18 -3.77 -11.99 -9.69
CA SER A 18 -5.12 -11.53 -10.02
C SER A 18 -5.22 -10.03 -9.74
N ALA A 19 -5.62 -9.26 -10.73
CA ALA A 19 -5.65 -7.81 -10.67
C ALA A 19 -6.96 -7.23 -11.21
N VAL A 20 -7.23 -6.00 -10.83
CA VAL A 20 -8.36 -5.20 -11.32
C VAL A 20 -7.90 -3.80 -11.68
N ARG A 21 -8.60 -3.20 -12.62
CA ARG A 21 -8.43 -1.80 -12.98
C ARG A 21 -9.78 -1.10 -13.17
N ALA A 22 -9.78 0.21 -12.93
CA ALA A 22 -10.89 1.11 -13.24
C ALA A 22 -10.35 2.43 -13.79
N GLY A 23 -11.21 3.21 -14.45
CA GLY A 23 -10.80 4.45 -15.11
C GLY A 23 -10.11 4.22 -16.44
N VAL A 24 -9.62 5.30 -17.05
CA VAL A 24 -9.04 5.31 -18.40
C VAL A 24 -7.51 5.46 -18.30
N PRO A 25 -6.72 4.51 -18.82
CA PRO A 25 -5.27 4.63 -18.87
C PRO A 25 -4.83 5.92 -19.58
N GLY A 26 -3.89 6.66 -18.98
CA GLY A 26 -3.31 7.87 -19.55
C GLY A 26 -4.18 9.14 -19.42
N ALA A 27 -5.37 9.08 -18.83
CA ALA A 27 -6.23 10.24 -18.61
C ALA A 27 -5.79 11.13 -17.44
N GLY A 28 -4.93 10.61 -16.54
CA GLY A 28 -4.46 11.28 -15.34
C GLY A 28 -3.40 10.46 -14.62
N PRO A 29 -3.15 10.72 -13.33
CA PRO A 29 -2.25 9.89 -12.55
C PRO A 29 -2.79 8.46 -12.41
N THR A 30 -1.87 7.50 -12.24
CA THR A 30 -2.27 6.12 -11.93
C THR A 30 -2.23 5.88 -10.43
N ALA A 31 -3.38 5.57 -9.85
CA ALA A 31 -3.50 5.13 -8.47
C ALA A 31 -3.23 3.62 -8.36
N VAL A 32 -2.36 3.21 -7.46
CA VAL A 32 -2.03 1.80 -7.19
C VAL A 32 -2.34 1.48 -5.74
N LEU A 33 -3.26 0.55 -5.52
CA LEU A 33 -3.77 0.19 -4.20
C LEU A 33 -3.20 -1.17 -3.78
N LEU A 34 -2.53 -1.20 -2.62
CA LEU A 34 -1.78 -2.34 -2.12
C LEU A 34 -2.36 -2.81 -0.78
N HIS A 35 -3.00 -3.99 -0.78
CA HIS A 35 -3.60 -4.56 0.43
C HIS A 35 -2.55 -5.00 1.46
N GLY A 36 -2.96 -5.13 2.73
CA GLY A 36 -2.15 -5.64 3.83
C GLY A 36 -1.89 -7.16 3.72
N ALA A 37 -1.28 -7.71 4.77
CA ALA A 37 -1.06 -9.15 4.91
C ALA A 37 -2.31 -9.90 5.42
N GLY A 38 -2.15 -11.20 5.65
CA GLY A 38 -3.18 -12.07 6.22
C GLY A 38 -4.38 -12.24 5.29
N THR A 39 -5.54 -11.79 5.72
CA THR A 39 -6.79 -11.88 4.94
C THR A 39 -7.00 -10.69 3.97
N GLY A 40 -5.95 -9.89 3.72
CA GLY A 40 -5.99 -8.79 2.76
C GLY A 40 -6.26 -9.28 1.34
N SER A 41 -7.01 -8.51 0.56
CA SER A 41 -7.23 -8.77 -0.86
C SER A 41 -7.63 -7.49 -1.59
N LYS A 42 -7.52 -7.50 -2.92
CA LYS A 42 -7.95 -6.39 -3.77
C LYS A 42 -9.44 -6.10 -3.66
N GLU A 43 -10.27 -7.11 -3.36
CA GLU A 43 -11.71 -6.94 -3.20
C GLU A 43 -12.07 -5.94 -2.10
N ARG A 44 -11.26 -5.86 -1.03
CA ARG A 44 -11.45 -4.87 0.04
C ARG A 44 -11.14 -3.45 -0.41
N LEU A 45 -10.43 -3.29 -1.52
CA LEU A 45 -9.97 -2.00 -2.05
C LEU A 45 -10.84 -1.49 -3.20
N LEU A 46 -11.85 -2.26 -3.66
CA LEU A 46 -12.70 -1.88 -4.79
C LEU A 46 -13.44 -0.55 -4.60
N PRO A 47 -13.98 -0.21 -3.42
CA PRO A 47 -14.61 1.09 -3.21
C PRO A 47 -13.62 2.26 -3.40
N LEU A 48 -12.40 2.11 -2.89
CA LEU A 48 -11.36 3.12 -3.04
C LEU A 48 -10.84 3.20 -4.49
N LEU A 49 -10.73 2.04 -5.17
CA LEU A 49 -10.40 1.96 -6.60
C LEU A 49 -11.42 2.76 -7.43
N SER A 50 -12.72 2.56 -7.14
CA SER A 50 -13.79 3.28 -7.83
C SER A 50 -13.74 4.78 -7.54
N ALA A 51 -13.48 5.17 -6.30
CA ALA A 51 -13.35 6.57 -5.91
C ALA A 51 -12.22 7.29 -6.66
N PHE A 52 -11.07 6.65 -6.86
CA PHE A 52 -10.00 7.18 -7.70
C PHE A 52 -10.41 7.31 -9.18
N ALA A 53 -11.10 6.31 -9.72
CA ALA A 53 -11.59 6.35 -11.10
C ALA A 53 -12.61 7.48 -11.32
N GLU A 54 -13.47 7.75 -10.32
CA GLU A 54 -14.43 8.87 -10.33
C GLU A 54 -13.76 10.24 -10.37
N GLN A 55 -12.52 10.34 -9.88
CA GLN A 55 -11.69 11.54 -9.97
C GLN A 55 -10.80 11.58 -11.23
N GLY A 56 -11.05 10.70 -12.19
CA GLY A 56 -10.34 10.68 -13.47
C GLY A 56 -8.98 9.95 -13.45
N CYS A 57 -8.66 9.25 -12.37
CA CYS A 57 -7.46 8.42 -12.31
C CYS A 57 -7.66 7.11 -13.06
N HIS A 58 -6.57 6.58 -13.64
CA HIS A 58 -6.45 5.16 -13.87
C HIS A 58 -6.11 4.50 -12.52
N ALA A 59 -6.89 3.53 -12.06
CA ALA A 59 -6.72 2.91 -10.75
C ALA A 59 -6.47 1.40 -10.90
N LEU A 60 -5.49 0.89 -10.17
CA LEU A 60 -5.05 -0.50 -10.17
C LEU A 60 -5.08 -1.07 -8.74
N ALA A 61 -5.53 -2.31 -8.60
CA ALA A 61 -5.34 -3.10 -7.39
C ALA A 61 -5.08 -4.56 -7.79
N PHE A 62 -4.32 -5.29 -6.99
CA PHE A 62 -4.05 -6.70 -7.25
C PHE A 62 -3.89 -7.47 -5.94
N ASP A 63 -4.04 -8.78 -6.03
CA ASP A 63 -3.73 -9.69 -4.93
C ASP A 63 -2.25 -10.09 -5.00
N PHE A 64 -1.50 -9.90 -3.93
CA PHE A 64 -0.17 -10.49 -3.80
C PHE A 64 -0.27 -12.02 -3.80
N SER A 65 0.81 -12.72 -4.14
CA SER A 65 0.87 -14.19 -4.11
C SER A 65 0.33 -14.75 -2.80
N GLY A 66 -0.41 -15.86 -2.90
CA GLY A 66 -1.04 -16.51 -1.75
C GLY A 66 -2.21 -15.74 -1.13
N HIS A 67 -2.67 -14.66 -1.77
CA HIS A 67 -3.85 -13.90 -1.35
C HIS A 67 -4.93 -13.92 -2.45
N GLY A 68 -6.17 -13.76 -2.03
CA GLY A 68 -7.32 -13.62 -2.93
C GLY A 68 -7.37 -14.68 -4.02
N ARG A 69 -7.29 -14.24 -5.28
CA ARG A 69 -7.34 -15.11 -6.48
C ARG A 69 -5.98 -15.30 -7.16
N SER A 70 -4.90 -14.77 -6.58
CA SER A 70 -3.53 -14.98 -7.06
C SER A 70 -3.04 -16.37 -6.70
N THR A 71 -2.16 -16.93 -7.55
CA THR A 71 -1.50 -18.22 -7.27
C THR A 71 -0.38 -18.05 -6.24
N GLY A 72 0.34 -19.11 -5.95
CA GLY A 72 1.41 -19.11 -4.95
C GLY A 72 0.91 -19.37 -3.54
N HIS A 73 1.81 -19.24 -2.58
CA HIS A 73 1.53 -19.50 -1.16
C HIS A 73 2.03 -18.35 -0.30
N LEU A 74 1.23 -17.92 0.66
CA LEU A 74 1.59 -16.86 1.61
C LEU A 74 2.91 -17.15 2.34
N SER A 75 3.16 -18.40 2.69
CA SER A 75 4.38 -18.83 3.37
C SER A 75 5.66 -18.62 2.55
N GLY A 76 5.57 -18.62 1.22
CA GLY A 76 6.70 -18.35 0.32
C GLY A 76 6.87 -16.87 -0.06
N LEU A 77 5.92 -16.01 0.33
CA LEU A 77 6.00 -14.58 0.07
C LEU A 77 6.98 -13.93 1.05
N SER A 78 7.67 -12.87 0.62
CA SER A 78 8.53 -12.02 1.44
C SER A 78 8.25 -10.54 1.16
N LEU A 79 8.84 -9.63 1.91
CA LEU A 79 8.74 -8.19 1.63
C LEU A 79 9.32 -7.87 0.25
N ARG A 80 10.47 -8.48 -0.12
CA ARG A 80 11.08 -8.34 -1.44
C ARG A 80 10.13 -8.79 -2.54
N ARG A 81 9.54 -9.98 -2.43
CA ARG A 81 8.61 -10.47 -3.45
C ARG A 81 7.36 -9.58 -3.59
N ARG A 82 6.84 -9.03 -2.50
CA ARG A 82 5.76 -8.04 -2.56
C ARG A 82 6.17 -6.80 -3.36
N PHE A 83 7.37 -6.29 -3.13
CA PHE A 83 7.91 -5.18 -3.90
C PHE A 83 8.05 -5.54 -5.39
N GLU A 84 8.66 -6.68 -5.72
CA GLU A 84 8.85 -7.15 -7.11
C GLU A 84 7.51 -7.33 -7.85
N GLN A 85 6.51 -7.91 -7.19
CA GLN A 85 5.16 -8.06 -7.73
C GLN A 85 4.49 -6.71 -7.97
N ALA A 86 4.63 -5.76 -7.06
CA ALA A 86 4.10 -4.41 -7.24
C ALA A 86 4.79 -3.70 -8.43
N VAL A 87 6.10 -3.83 -8.58
CA VAL A 87 6.85 -3.31 -9.73
C VAL A 87 6.35 -3.95 -11.03
N ALA A 88 6.19 -5.28 -11.07
CA ALA A 88 5.71 -5.97 -12.28
C ALA A 88 4.32 -5.48 -12.72
N VAL A 89 3.39 -5.26 -11.79
CA VAL A 89 2.06 -4.72 -12.09
C VAL A 89 2.13 -3.27 -12.56
N ILE A 90 2.92 -2.44 -11.89
CA ILE A 90 3.06 -1.00 -12.20
C ILE A 90 3.70 -0.83 -13.58
N ASP A 91 4.79 -1.50 -13.87
CA ASP A 91 5.53 -1.36 -15.13
C ASP A 91 4.70 -1.84 -16.32
N ALA A 92 3.90 -2.89 -16.14
CA ALA A 92 3.06 -3.42 -17.20
C ALA A 92 1.80 -2.57 -17.46
N HIS A 93 1.24 -1.88 -16.43
CA HIS A 93 -0.12 -1.35 -16.54
C HIS A 93 -0.29 0.12 -16.14
N ALA A 94 0.66 0.74 -15.43
CA ALA A 94 0.48 2.11 -14.95
C ALA A 94 0.85 3.22 -15.97
N GLY A 95 1.34 2.85 -17.15
CA GLY A 95 1.84 3.84 -18.12
C GLY A 95 3.04 4.64 -17.58
N ALA A 96 3.38 5.77 -18.20
CA ALA A 96 4.53 6.60 -17.83
C ALA A 96 4.20 7.79 -16.91
N GLY A 97 2.92 8.01 -16.62
CA GLY A 97 2.44 9.16 -15.84
C GLY A 97 2.78 9.09 -14.34
N PRO A 98 2.39 10.12 -13.58
CA PRO A 98 2.58 10.16 -12.15
C PRO A 98 1.85 9.00 -11.43
N LEU A 99 2.43 8.53 -10.33
CA LEU A 99 1.87 7.49 -9.49
C LEU A 99 1.29 8.09 -8.19
N VAL A 100 0.12 7.58 -7.80
CA VAL A 100 -0.45 7.72 -6.47
C VAL A 100 -0.45 6.34 -5.83
N LEU A 101 0.29 6.15 -4.75
CA LEU A 101 0.42 4.85 -4.10
C LEU A 101 -0.39 4.85 -2.79
N ALA A 102 -1.29 3.89 -2.61
CA ALA A 102 -1.99 3.71 -1.34
C ALA A 102 -1.73 2.30 -0.78
N GLY A 103 -1.10 2.23 0.39
CA GLY A 103 -0.69 0.99 1.03
C GLY A 103 -1.32 0.79 2.41
N PHE A 104 -1.83 -0.41 2.64
CA PHE A 104 -2.48 -0.80 3.88
C PHE A 104 -1.60 -1.71 4.71
N SER A 105 -1.44 -1.41 6.00
CA SER A 105 -0.72 -2.24 6.97
C SER A 105 0.69 -2.59 6.46
N MET A 106 1.00 -3.86 6.25
CA MET A 106 2.29 -4.34 5.73
C MET A 106 2.70 -3.63 4.42
N SER A 107 1.77 -3.18 3.59
CA SER A 107 2.08 -2.43 2.38
C SER A 107 2.64 -1.03 2.62
N GLY A 108 2.68 -0.55 3.86
CA GLY A 108 3.46 0.66 4.22
C GLY A 108 4.94 0.51 3.84
N GLN A 109 5.54 -0.65 4.12
CA GLN A 109 6.89 -1.00 3.65
C GLN A 109 6.98 -1.00 2.13
N THR A 110 6.04 -1.70 1.46
CA THR A 110 6.04 -1.79 -0.01
C THR A 110 5.93 -0.41 -0.68
N VAL A 111 5.09 0.49 -0.15
CA VAL A 111 4.98 1.87 -0.65
C VAL A 111 6.30 2.62 -0.51
N ALA A 112 6.98 2.52 0.64
CA ALA A 112 8.28 3.16 0.85
C ALA A 112 9.35 2.62 -0.12
N ASP A 113 9.35 1.32 -0.40
CA ASP A 113 10.27 0.71 -1.36
C ASP A 113 9.97 1.16 -2.80
N LEU A 114 8.69 1.31 -3.17
CA LEU A 114 8.27 1.87 -4.46
C LEU A 114 8.62 3.36 -4.58
N VAL A 115 8.52 4.15 -3.51
CA VAL A 115 8.99 5.54 -3.47
C VAL A 115 10.48 5.62 -3.79
N ARG A 116 11.29 4.75 -3.18
CA ARG A 116 12.73 4.67 -3.47
C ARG A 116 13.01 4.24 -4.91
N HIS A 117 12.22 3.32 -5.46
CA HIS A 117 12.39 2.78 -6.81
C HIS A 117 11.98 3.77 -7.89
N TYR A 118 10.80 4.36 -7.79
CA TYR A 118 10.22 5.24 -8.81
C TYR A 118 10.58 6.72 -8.62
N GLY A 119 11.09 7.10 -7.46
CA GLY A 119 11.52 8.45 -7.17
C GLY A 119 10.43 9.50 -7.43
N ARG A 120 10.76 10.54 -8.17
CA ARG A 120 9.85 11.66 -8.47
C ARG A 120 8.60 11.30 -9.28
N ARG A 121 8.54 10.09 -9.84
CA ARG A 121 7.32 9.60 -10.48
C ARG A 121 6.20 9.36 -9.47
N VAL A 122 6.52 9.09 -8.20
CA VAL A 122 5.53 9.02 -7.13
C VAL A 122 5.15 10.42 -6.70
N ALA A 123 3.95 10.86 -7.08
CA ALA A 123 3.43 12.18 -6.75
C ALA A 123 2.77 12.22 -5.36
N SER A 124 2.11 11.12 -4.97
CA SER A 124 1.39 11.05 -3.69
C SER A 124 1.48 9.66 -3.07
N VAL A 125 1.50 9.61 -1.74
CA VAL A 125 1.41 8.37 -0.97
C VAL A 125 0.32 8.45 0.10
N GLY A 126 -0.53 7.41 0.19
CA GLY A 126 -1.47 7.16 1.27
C GLY A 126 -0.99 5.97 2.10
N LEU A 127 -0.71 6.18 3.35
CA LEU A 127 -0.25 5.15 4.28
C LEU A 127 -1.34 4.85 5.31
N CYS A 128 -2.05 3.73 5.13
CA CYS A 128 -3.21 3.36 5.93
C CYS A 128 -2.82 2.34 7.00
N ALA A 129 -2.78 2.76 8.28
CA ALA A 129 -2.31 1.96 9.41
C ALA A 129 -0.98 1.23 9.08
N PRO A 130 0.07 1.96 8.63
CA PRO A 130 1.23 1.36 7.98
C PRO A 130 2.17 0.66 8.95
N GLY A 131 2.68 -0.51 8.52
CA GLY A 131 3.82 -1.18 9.13
C GLY A 131 5.11 -0.97 8.33
N VAL A 132 6.23 -0.86 9.04
CA VAL A 132 7.59 -0.87 8.47
C VAL A 132 8.44 -1.91 9.19
N PHE A 133 9.41 -2.50 8.50
CA PHE A 133 10.11 -3.69 8.96
C PHE A 133 11.61 -3.52 8.83
N ALA A 134 12.36 -4.16 9.76
CA ALA A 134 13.82 -4.18 9.72
C ALA A 134 14.35 -4.72 8.39
N ALA A 135 15.51 -4.21 7.94
CA ALA A 135 16.17 -4.68 6.74
C ALA A 135 16.42 -6.20 6.73
N ALA A 136 16.69 -6.78 7.90
CA ALA A 136 16.88 -8.22 8.06
C ALA A 136 15.63 -9.07 7.71
N ALA A 137 14.44 -8.48 7.65
CA ALA A 137 13.20 -9.17 7.26
C ALA A 137 12.96 -9.18 5.74
N TRP A 138 13.75 -8.43 4.96
CA TRP A 138 13.47 -8.14 3.56
C TRP A 138 13.36 -9.39 2.68
N ASP A 139 14.33 -10.29 2.79
CA ASP A 139 14.40 -11.52 1.98
C ASP A 139 13.73 -12.73 2.64
N GLU A 140 13.36 -12.59 3.91
CA GLU A 140 12.86 -13.70 4.70
C GLU A 140 11.44 -14.09 4.28
N PRO A 141 11.18 -15.36 3.94
CA PRO A 141 9.82 -15.83 3.69
C PRO A 141 8.95 -15.67 4.94
N PHE A 142 7.68 -15.33 4.75
CA PHE A 142 6.75 -15.18 5.88
C PHE A 142 6.55 -16.46 6.66
N GLY A 143 6.70 -17.63 5.96
CA GLY A 143 6.66 -18.93 6.60
C GLY A 143 5.31 -19.24 7.26
N ASP A 144 5.37 -20.07 8.27
CA ASP A 144 4.22 -20.51 9.08
C ASP A 144 4.01 -19.71 10.38
N GLY A 145 4.73 -18.60 10.53
CA GLY A 145 4.69 -17.79 11.76
C GLY A 145 5.75 -18.16 12.80
N THR A 146 6.63 -19.13 12.53
CA THR A 146 7.71 -19.56 13.45
C THR A 146 9.11 -19.24 12.92
N GLY A 147 9.23 -18.88 11.65
CA GLY A 147 10.50 -18.64 10.93
C GLY A 147 11.22 -17.36 11.31
N THR A 148 12.28 -17.06 10.55
CA THR A 148 13.15 -15.90 10.76
C THR A 148 12.39 -14.59 10.62
N PHE A 149 11.51 -14.46 9.62
CA PHE A 149 10.65 -13.28 9.47
C PHE A 149 9.92 -12.93 10.77
N THR A 150 9.25 -13.92 11.37
CA THR A 150 8.49 -13.70 12.61
C THR A 150 9.40 -13.35 13.80
N LYS A 151 10.60 -13.95 13.86
CA LYS A 151 11.57 -13.63 14.92
C LYS A 151 12.05 -12.18 14.80
N VAL A 152 12.41 -11.73 13.59
CA VAL A 152 12.79 -10.33 13.34
C VAL A 152 11.65 -9.39 13.70
N LEU A 153 10.44 -9.68 13.25
CA LEU A 153 9.24 -8.87 13.52
C LEU A 153 8.95 -8.72 15.02
N ARG A 154 9.15 -9.79 15.81
CA ARG A 154 8.90 -9.81 17.27
C ARG A 154 10.07 -9.27 18.09
N THR A 155 11.22 -8.99 17.47
CA THR A 155 12.34 -8.35 18.17
C THR A 155 11.93 -6.92 18.53
N PRO A 156 11.95 -6.53 19.81
CA PRO A 156 11.60 -5.18 20.21
C PRO A 156 12.40 -4.15 19.43
N ASP A 157 11.75 -3.09 18.99
CA ASP A 157 12.34 -1.97 18.24
C ASP A 157 13.04 -2.31 16.92
N SER A 158 12.95 -3.55 16.42
CA SER A 158 13.59 -3.97 15.16
C SER A 158 13.20 -3.07 13.98
N TRP A 159 11.98 -2.53 13.97
CA TRP A 159 11.48 -1.62 12.95
C TRP A 159 12.31 -0.34 12.79
N ARG A 160 13.12 0.06 13.82
CA ARG A 160 13.98 1.24 13.75
C ARG A 160 15.06 1.11 12.68
N ASP A 161 15.45 -0.11 12.32
CA ASP A 161 16.40 -0.39 11.23
C ASP A 161 15.70 -0.54 9.87
N SER A 162 14.44 -0.09 9.76
CA SER A 162 13.70 -0.17 8.50
C SER A 162 14.23 0.80 7.45
N PRO A 163 14.55 0.31 6.23
CA PRO A 163 14.91 1.16 5.10
C PRO A 163 13.74 2.02 4.60
N ALA A 164 12.51 1.74 5.04
CA ALA A 164 11.35 2.56 4.73
C ALA A 164 11.44 3.96 5.35
N LEU A 165 11.94 4.10 6.59
CA LEU A 165 11.99 5.39 7.27
C LEU A 165 12.85 6.43 6.54
N PRO A 166 14.10 6.13 6.12
CA PRO A 166 14.87 7.08 5.31
C PRO A 166 14.25 7.36 3.94
N ALA A 167 13.57 6.38 3.31
CA ALA A 167 12.88 6.59 2.04
C ALA A 167 11.71 7.57 2.19
N LEU A 168 10.88 7.40 3.23
CA LEU A 168 9.77 8.30 3.54
C LEU A 168 10.28 9.70 3.95
N ARG A 169 11.39 9.79 4.68
CA ARG A 169 12.03 11.08 5.05
C ARG A 169 12.53 11.86 3.84
N ALA A 170 12.93 11.18 2.79
CA ALA A 170 13.40 11.80 1.56
C ALA A 170 12.27 12.15 0.58
N PHE A 171 11.05 11.69 0.83
CA PHE A 171 9.91 11.89 -0.06
C PHE A 171 9.45 13.37 -0.02
N GLU A 172 9.27 13.97 -1.20
CA GLU A 172 8.91 15.39 -1.36
C GLU A 172 7.49 15.59 -1.93
N GLY A 173 6.79 14.51 -2.28
CA GLY A 173 5.42 14.58 -2.79
C GLY A 173 4.38 14.78 -1.69
N ARG A 174 3.11 14.57 -2.02
CA ARG A 174 2.01 14.62 -1.07
C ARG A 174 1.95 13.32 -0.26
N ALA A 175 1.83 13.42 1.05
CA ALA A 175 1.74 12.27 1.94
C ALA A 175 0.55 12.38 2.90
N VAL A 176 -0.31 11.37 2.87
CA VAL A 176 -1.44 11.24 3.80
C VAL A 176 -1.21 10.02 4.69
N LEU A 177 -1.06 10.27 5.99
CA LEU A 177 -1.03 9.19 6.98
C LEU A 177 -2.45 8.97 7.51
N VAL A 178 -2.99 7.78 7.30
CA VAL A 178 -4.33 7.42 7.78
C VAL A 178 -4.20 6.53 9.01
N THR A 179 -4.74 7.00 10.14
CA THR A 179 -4.70 6.25 11.39
C THR A 179 -6.10 5.88 11.87
N PRO A 180 -6.31 4.64 12.31
CA PRO A 180 -7.52 4.27 13.04
C PRO A 180 -7.45 4.82 14.47
N GLY A 181 -8.59 5.08 15.08
CA GLY A 181 -8.68 5.50 16.48
C GLY A 181 -8.23 4.42 17.46
N THR A 182 -8.31 3.13 17.05
CA THR A 182 -7.80 1.99 17.82
C THR A 182 -6.97 1.08 16.90
N ASP A 183 -5.66 1.03 17.13
CA ASP A 183 -4.77 0.07 16.46
C ASP A 183 -4.08 -0.83 17.48
N THR A 184 -4.45 -2.10 17.47
CA THR A 184 -3.83 -3.13 18.35
C THR A 184 -2.76 -3.94 17.62
N VAL A 185 -2.47 -3.62 16.35
CA VAL A 185 -1.55 -4.36 15.49
C VAL A 185 -0.24 -3.58 15.28
N ILE A 186 -0.34 -2.29 14.95
CA ILE A 186 0.82 -1.43 14.74
C ILE A 186 1.09 -0.62 16.01
N PRO A 187 2.29 -0.75 16.62
CA PRO A 187 2.65 0.05 17.78
C PRO A 187 2.62 1.55 17.47
N ALA A 188 2.15 2.35 18.42
CA ALA A 188 2.06 3.81 18.25
C ALA A 188 3.40 4.46 17.93
N GLU A 189 4.51 3.89 18.43
CA GLU A 189 5.87 4.36 18.15
C GLU A 189 6.25 4.20 16.67
N VAL A 190 5.76 3.15 15.99
CA VAL A 190 5.95 2.94 14.55
C VAL A 190 5.22 4.02 13.76
N THR A 191 3.94 4.25 14.09
CA THR A 191 3.12 5.31 13.47
C THR A 191 3.78 6.67 13.65
N LYS A 192 4.25 6.99 14.86
CA LYS A 192 4.95 8.25 15.15
C LYS A 192 6.25 8.39 14.36
N ALA A 193 7.04 7.34 14.22
CA ALA A 193 8.29 7.39 13.45
C ALA A 193 8.04 7.60 11.94
N ILE A 194 6.95 7.02 11.41
CA ILE A 194 6.52 7.26 10.03
C ILE A 194 6.06 8.72 9.85
N GLU A 195 5.26 9.24 10.77
CA GLU A 195 4.84 10.65 10.77
C GLU A 195 6.03 11.59 10.78
N GLU A 196 6.98 11.41 11.71
CA GLU A 196 8.22 12.20 11.80
C GLU A 196 9.05 12.13 10.51
N ALA A 197 9.06 10.96 9.85
CA ALA A 197 9.76 10.80 8.58
C ALA A 197 9.06 11.59 7.45
N LEU A 198 7.73 11.51 7.34
CA LEU A 198 6.95 12.21 6.32
C LEU A 198 6.98 13.74 6.50
N CYS A 199 6.89 14.22 7.74
CA CYS A 199 6.92 15.65 8.05
C CYS A 199 8.26 16.33 7.68
N ALA A 200 9.30 15.56 7.35
CA ALA A 200 10.62 16.13 7.04
C ALA A 200 10.63 16.91 5.71
N ARG A 201 9.92 16.43 4.68
CA ARG A 201 9.94 17.03 3.33
C ARG A 201 8.63 16.94 2.57
N ALA A 202 7.72 16.03 2.93
CA ALA A 202 6.48 15.84 2.21
C ALA A 202 5.47 16.96 2.48
N GLN A 203 4.55 17.17 1.55
CA GLN A 203 3.31 17.88 1.82
C GLN A 203 2.40 16.95 2.63
N TYR A 204 2.63 16.96 3.95
CA TYR A 204 2.04 16.01 4.88
C TYR A 204 0.64 16.44 5.33
N SER A 205 -0.29 15.49 5.38
CA SER A 205 -1.55 15.59 6.11
C SER A 205 -1.83 14.30 6.91
N HIS A 206 -2.61 14.45 7.98
CA HIS A 206 -3.04 13.35 8.83
C HIS A 206 -4.56 13.19 8.69
N PHE A 207 -4.99 11.97 8.38
CA PHE A 207 -6.38 11.60 8.22
C PHE A 207 -6.77 10.58 9.31
N GLU A 208 -7.31 11.08 10.41
CA GLU A 208 -7.72 10.23 11.54
C GLU A 208 -9.13 9.69 11.33
N LEU A 209 -9.33 8.41 11.65
CA LEU A 209 -10.60 7.69 11.64
C LEU A 209 -10.91 7.20 13.06
N PRO A 210 -11.51 8.05 13.93
CA PRO A 210 -11.60 7.80 15.37
C PRO A 210 -12.36 6.53 15.76
N GLN A 211 -13.27 6.06 14.92
CA GLN A 211 -14.10 4.87 15.16
C GLN A 211 -13.57 3.63 14.45
N ALA A 212 -12.53 3.77 13.61
CA ALA A 212 -11.95 2.65 12.88
C ALA A 212 -10.99 1.84 13.75
N GLU A 213 -10.86 0.57 13.39
CA GLU A 213 -9.83 -0.35 13.86
C GLU A 213 -8.78 -0.57 12.76
N HIS A 214 -7.74 -1.37 13.04
CA HIS A 214 -6.63 -1.63 12.13
C HIS A 214 -7.02 -1.97 10.68
N GLN A 215 -8.14 -2.68 10.47
CA GLN A 215 -8.53 -3.18 9.15
C GLN A 215 -9.17 -2.09 8.27
N LEU A 216 -8.42 -1.03 7.95
CA LEU A 216 -8.92 0.13 7.20
C LEU A 216 -9.47 -0.21 5.81
N GLY A 217 -9.03 -1.29 5.17
CA GLY A 217 -9.64 -1.76 3.91
C GLY A 217 -11.10 -2.20 4.06
N LEU A 218 -11.47 -2.76 5.23
CA LEU A 218 -12.87 -3.06 5.55
C LEU A 218 -13.62 -1.80 5.94
N TRP A 219 -12.98 -0.89 6.68
CA TRP A 219 -13.57 0.40 7.03
C TRP A 219 -14.03 1.17 5.79
N PHE A 220 -13.15 1.37 4.82
CA PHE A 220 -13.48 2.09 3.58
C PHE A 220 -14.52 1.37 2.71
N ARG A 221 -14.66 0.05 2.82
CA ARG A 221 -15.75 -0.68 2.19
C ARG A 221 -17.10 -0.28 2.79
N ASP A 222 -17.15 -0.16 4.10
CA ASP A 222 -18.38 0.10 4.86
C ASP A 222 -18.66 1.60 5.03
N HIS A 223 -17.63 2.46 4.83
CA HIS A 223 -17.69 3.93 4.93
C HIS A 223 -17.07 4.56 3.66
N PRO A 224 -17.76 4.49 2.51
CA PRO A 224 -17.21 4.96 1.23
C PRO A 224 -16.99 6.48 1.19
N GLU A 225 -17.65 7.28 2.04
CA GLU A 225 -17.42 8.72 2.22
C GLU A 225 -16.00 9.02 2.72
N ASP A 226 -15.50 8.24 3.69
CA ASP A 226 -14.14 8.39 4.19
C ASP A 226 -13.12 8.02 3.10
N GLY A 227 -13.43 7.00 2.29
CA GLY A 227 -12.63 6.65 1.12
C GLY A 227 -12.53 7.79 0.10
N ARG A 228 -13.65 8.48 -0.18
CA ARG A 228 -13.65 9.68 -1.05
C ARG A 228 -12.88 10.84 -0.43
N GLY A 229 -12.98 11.02 0.90
CA GLY A 229 -12.16 11.99 1.64
C GLY A 229 -10.67 11.73 1.47
N LEU A 230 -10.22 10.49 1.68
CA LEU A 230 -8.82 10.10 1.47
C LEU A 230 -8.35 10.35 0.01
N VAL A 231 -9.17 10.02 -0.98
CA VAL A 231 -8.84 10.25 -2.39
C VAL A 231 -8.68 11.74 -2.66
N ALA A 232 -9.56 12.59 -2.13
CA ALA A 232 -9.44 14.04 -2.27
C ALA A 232 -8.16 14.60 -1.66
N GLU A 233 -7.73 14.07 -0.51
CA GLU A 233 -6.46 14.43 0.14
C GLU A 233 -5.23 14.00 -0.68
N LEU A 234 -5.31 12.88 -1.39
CA LEU A 234 -4.19 12.32 -2.17
C LEU A 234 -4.01 12.97 -3.54
N LEU A 235 -5.06 13.54 -4.10
CA LEU A 235 -5.01 14.18 -5.42
C LEU A 235 -4.74 15.68 -5.30
N PRO A 236 -3.92 16.26 -6.20
CA PRO A 236 -3.82 17.72 -6.27
C PRO A 236 -5.16 18.31 -6.66
N GLY A 237 -5.58 19.37 -5.96
CA GLY A 237 -6.77 20.15 -6.33
C GLY A 237 -6.56 20.92 -7.63
#